data_d07e7ddf69a4851815f515453054a010
#
_entry.id   d07e7ddf69a4851815f515453054a010
#
_cell.length_a   1.000
_cell.length_b   1.000
_cell.length_c   1.000
_cell.angle_alpha   90.00
_cell.angle_beta   90.00
_cell.angle_gamma   90.00
#
_symmetry.space_group_name_H-M   'P 1'
#
loop_
_entity.id
_entity.type
_entity.pdbx_description
1 polymer ?
#
loop_
_entity_poly.entity_id
_entity_poly.type
_entity_poly.pdbx_seq_one_letter_code
_entity_poly.pdbx_strand_id
1 'polypeptide(L)'
;MTVRGDSAIRYSSFNRYLQRRFGCRVHKITIDAGFTCPNRDGKVARGGCTFCNNAGFSPNLRIGAAEIRQQLARGIAAARPGKARKFIAYFQAYTNTYGPLDHLGSLYDEVWKFPEVVGLAIGTRPDCVDQRVIDLVAGYTRRGEVWLEYGLQSAFDRTLEAVNRGHTYQQFLDAVALTRSRGIKICVHTILGLPGEDRDMMLETHRRLARLPIDGIKIHLLHIMRDTVMARQYAAGQINLLSREEFVERVVDVLELLPPNIVIQRMHADAPPDVLIAPQWCLDKSGILDDIRHAQLRRDSWQGKALGFTLADLPYAHSSPAAPM
;
A
#
# COMPACT_ATOMS: atom_id res chain seq x y z
N MET A 1 34.44 -12.50 0.03
CA MET A 1 34.10 -12.22 -1.39
C MET A 1 32.58 -12.22 -1.52
N THR A 2 31.96 -11.06 -1.46
CA THR A 2 30.51 -10.89 -1.60
C THR A 2 30.19 -10.88 -3.09
N VAL A 3 29.60 -11.98 -3.55
CA VAL A 3 29.07 -12.08 -4.91
C VAL A 3 27.86 -11.13 -4.97
N ARG A 4 28.08 -9.91 -5.44
CA ARG A 4 27.02 -9.07 -6.00
C ARG A 4 26.65 -9.61 -7.37
N GLY A 5 26.11 -10.83 -7.40
CA GLY A 5 25.46 -11.39 -8.57
C GLY A 5 24.11 -10.73 -8.72
N ASP A 6 23.81 -10.31 -9.94
CA ASP A 6 22.54 -9.77 -10.42
C ASP A 6 21.40 -10.79 -10.18
N SER A 7 20.95 -10.89 -8.90
CA SER A 7 19.87 -11.83 -8.57
C SER A 7 18.58 -11.22 -9.14
N ALA A 8 18.09 -11.83 -10.20
CA ALA A 8 16.83 -11.47 -10.83
C ALA A 8 15.74 -11.24 -9.77
N ILE A 9 15.08 -10.09 -9.80
CA ILE A 9 13.93 -9.83 -8.93
C ILE A 9 12.85 -10.84 -9.31
N ARG A 10 12.36 -11.58 -8.32
CA ARG A 10 11.40 -12.68 -8.50
C ARG A 10 9.95 -12.24 -8.34
N TYR A 11 9.66 -10.95 -8.53
CA TYR A 11 8.31 -10.37 -8.50
C TYR A 11 8.23 -9.07 -9.29
N SER A 12 7.03 -8.67 -9.67
CA SER A 12 6.73 -7.41 -10.40
C SER A 12 6.84 -6.21 -9.45
N SER A 13 8.03 -5.63 -9.31
CA SER A 13 8.27 -4.55 -8.38
C SER A 13 7.77 -3.20 -8.89
N PHE A 14 7.14 -2.41 -8.03
CA PHE A 14 6.64 -1.08 -8.35
C PHE A 14 7.73 -0.11 -8.82
N ASN A 15 8.91 -0.20 -8.24
CA ASN A 15 10.02 0.65 -8.64
C ASN A 15 10.44 0.39 -10.10
N ARG A 16 10.54 -0.88 -10.52
CA ARG A 16 10.84 -1.24 -11.92
C ARG A 16 9.69 -0.88 -12.87
N TYR A 17 8.44 -1.10 -12.43
CA TYR A 17 7.25 -0.65 -13.16
C TYR A 17 7.33 0.85 -13.46
N LEU A 18 7.59 1.68 -12.45
CA LEU A 18 7.71 3.13 -12.62
C LEU A 18 8.90 3.53 -13.50
N GLN A 19 10.05 2.87 -13.33
CA GLN A 19 11.22 3.13 -14.18
C GLN A 19 10.94 2.84 -15.67
N ARG A 20 10.26 1.73 -15.98
CA ARG A 20 9.86 1.43 -17.36
C ARG A 20 8.83 2.41 -17.88
N ARG A 21 7.87 2.78 -17.06
CA ARG A 21 6.78 3.68 -17.44
C ARG A 21 7.25 5.10 -17.69
N PHE A 22 8.21 5.59 -16.94
CA PHE A 22 8.62 7.00 -16.95
C PHE A 22 10.07 7.25 -17.40
N GLY A 23 10.83 6.22 -17.69
CA GLY A 23 12.22 6.29 -18.14
C GLY A 23 13.22 6.75 -17.08
N CYS A 24 12.79 6.92 -15.83
CA CYS A 24 13.64 7.40 -14.73
C CYS A 24 13.12 6.92 -13.37
N ARG A 25 13.91 7.16 -12.33
CA ARG A 25 13.49 6.91 -10.95
C ARG A 25 12.36 7.87 -10.56
N VAL A 26 11.25 7.29 -10.09
CA VAL A 26 10.09 8.03 -9.57
C VAL A 26 9.97 7.80 -8.07
N HIS A 27 9.70 8.86 -7.32
CA HIS A 27 9.54 8.77 -5.87
C HIS A 27 8.10 9.16 -5.47
N LYS A 28 7.52 8.43 -4.52
CA LYS A 28 6.22 8.79 -3.90
C LYS A 28 6.46 9.79 -2.78
N ILE A 29 5.80 10.94 -2.84
CA ILE A 29 5.79 11.96 -1.79
C ILE A 29 4.49 11.87 -1.04
N THR A 30 4.56 11.54 0.24
CA THR A 30 3.39 11.47 1.12
C THR A 30 2.86 12.86 1.44
N ILE A 31 1.54 13.03 1.32
CA ILE A 31 0.80 14.26 1.59
C ILE A 31 -0.23 14.00 2.67
N ASP A 32 -0.30 14.87 3.64
CA ASP A 32 -1.39 15.01 4.57
C ASP A 32 -2.23 16.24 4.18
N ALA A 33 -3.47 16.01 3.81
CA ALA A 33 -4.40 17.07 3.40
C ALA A 33 -5.46 17.38 4.48
N GLY A 34 -5.22 16.95 5.72
CA GLY A 34 -6.11 17.23 6.85
C GLY A 34 -7.44 16.47 6.83
N PHE A 35 -7.53 15.38 6.08
CA PHE A 35 -8.74 14.54 6.06
C PHE A 35 -8.98 13.85 7.42
N THR A 36 -10.23 13.45 7.64
CA THR A 36 -10.63 12.56 8.72
C THR A 36 -11.03 11.18 8.18
N CYS A 37 -11.64 10.37 9.01
CA CYS A 37 -12.13 9.04 8.65
C CYS A 37 -13.52 8.83 9.26
N PRO A 38 -14.53 8.35 8.49
CA PRO A 38 -15.88 8.13 8.99
C PRO A 38 -15.94 7.04 10.08
N ASN A 39 -14.88 6.26 10.22
CA ASN A 39 -14.71 5.29 11.31
C ASN A 39 -14.21 5.93 12.62
N ARG A 40 -13.88 7.23 12.61
CA ARG A 40 -13.42 7.99 13.77
C ARG A 40 -14.40 9.08 14.22
N ASP A 41 -15.00 9.77 13.27
CA ASP A 41 -15.88 10.92 13.55
C ASP A 41 -17.31 10.54 13.93
N GLY A 42 -17.62 9.25 13.88
CA GLY A 42 -18.90 8.71 14.34
C GLY A 42 -19.93 8.50 13.24
N LYS A 43 -19.58 8.74 11.96
CA LYS A 43 -20.53 8.50 10.86
C LYS A 43 -20.74 7.00 10.58
N VAL A 44 -19.67 6.20 10.62
CA VAL A 44 -19.70 4.74 10.48
C VAL A 44 -19.48 4.07 11.84
N ALA A 45 -18.39 4.44 12.53
CA ALA A 45 -18.07 3.97 13.87
C ALA A 45 -17.29 5.05 14.62
N ARG A 46 -16.96 4.80 15.88
CA ARG A 46 -16.15 5.70 16.73
C ARG A 46 -14.81 5.06 17.05
N GLY A 47 -13.80 5.89 17.28
CA GLY A 47 -12.47 5.47 17.74
C GLY A 47 -11.54 4.96 16.64
N GLY A 48 -12.03 4.66 15.44
CA GLY A 48 -11.23 4.12 14.34
C GLY A 48 -10.98 2.62 14.43
N CYS A 49 -10.18 2.09 13.52
CA CYS A 49 -9.75 0.69 13.58
C CYS A 49 -8.88 0.46 14.81
N THR A 50 -8.96 -0.73 15.41
CA THR A 50 -8.26 -1.06 16.68
C THR A 50 -6.74 -0.91 16.59
N PHE A 51 -6.17 -1.05 15.39
CA PHE A 51 -4.74 -0.94 15.11
C PHE A 51 -4.31 0.47 14.63
N CYS A 52 -5.26 1.39 14.40
CA CYS A 52 -4.97 2.61 13.65
C CYS A 52 -4.31 3.68 14.52
N ASN A 53 -3.05 4.00 14.19
CA ASN A 53 -2.34 5.20 14.65
C ASN A 53 -1.76 5.93 13.43
N ASN A 54 -2.50 6.93 12.88
CA ASN A 54 -2.04 7.63 11.68
C ASN A 54 -0.75 8.43 11.90
N ALA A 55 -0.49 8.91 13.10
CA ALA A 55 0.79 9.57 13.42
C ALA A 55 1.99 8.64 13.20
N GLY A 56 1.78 7.32 13.29
CA GLY A 56 2.79 6.31 12.97
C GLY A 56 3.00 6.08 11.48
N PHE A 57 2.02 6.40 10.62
CA PHE A 57 2.08 6.06 9.19
C PHE A 57 2.21 7.26 8.26
N SER A 58 1.94 8.47 8.73
CA SER A 58 2.08 9.70 7.96
C SER A 58 3.06 10.66 8.62
N PRO A 59 4.24 10.88 8.02
CA PRO A 59 5.23 11.79 8.56
C PRO A 59 4.71 13.22 8.65
N ASN A 60 3.81 13.63 7.75
CA ASN A 60 3.27 14.98 7.73
C ASN A 60 2.27 15.24 8.88
N LEU A 61 1.54 14.24 9.36
CA LEU A 61 0.73 14.34 10.57
C LEU A 61 1.57 14.67 11.81
N ARG A 62 2.82 14.23 11.84
CA ARG A 62 3.73 14.45 12.97
C ARG A 62 4.33 15.86 12.99
N ILE A 63 4.41 16.51 11.84
CA ILE A 63 4.99 17.85 11.69
C ILE A 63 3.94 18.95 11.53
N GLY A 64 2.65 18.60 11.66
CA GLY A 64 1.51 19.48 11.47
C GLY A 64 1.09 19.66 10.01
N ALA A 65 -0.17 20.03 9.82
CA ALA A 65 -0.73 20.28 8.49
C ALA A 65 -0.04 21.49 7.86
N ALA A 66 0.77 21.24 6.83
CA ALA A 66 1.30 22.28 5.95
C ALA A 66 0.53 22.24 4.63
N GLU A 67 0.49 23.36 3.92
CA GLU A 67 -0.12 23.39 2.59
C GLU A 67 0.47 22.29 1.69
N ILE A 68 -0.36 21.67 0.87
CA ILE A 68 0.04 20.59 -0.05
C ILE A 68 1.27 20.99 -0.88
N ARG A 69 1.30 22.24 -1.37
CA ARG A 69 2.45 22.77 -2.13
C ARG A 69 3.75 22.74 -1.32
N GLN A 70 3.71 23.10 -0.05
CA GLN A 70 4.91 23.07 0.80
C GLN A 70 5.36 21.65 1.09
N GLN A 71 4.44 20.72 1.30
CA GLN A 71 4.76 19.31 1.49
C GLN A 71 5.42 18.73 0.23
N LEU A 72 4.88 19.01 -0.96
CA LEU A 72 5.44 18.59 -2.23
C LEU A 72 6.83 19.21 -2.46
N ALA A 73 6.98 20.52 -2.30
CA ALA A 73 8.27 21.19 -2.48
C ALA A 73 9.35 20.61 -1.58
N ARG A 74 9.04 20.40 -0.29
CA ARG A 74 9.96 19.74 0.67
C ARG A 74 10.28 18.31 0.26
N GLY A 75 9.26 17.53 -0.12
CA GLY A 75 9.44 16.14 -0.55
C GLY A 75 10.30 16.02 -1.80
N ILE A 76 10.09 16.90 -2.80
CA ILE A 76 10.89 16.98 -4.03
C ILE A 76 12.37 17.32 -3.67
N ALA A 77 12.59 18.34 -2.86
CA ALA A 77 13.91 18.74 -2.44
C ALA A 77 14.66 17.61 -1.69
N ALA A 78 13.98 16.93 -0.76
CA ALA A 78 14.53 15.81 -0.01
C ALA A 78 14.86 14.58 -0.88
N ALA A 79 14.11 14.33 -1.96
CA ALA A 79 14.28 13.16 -2.81
C ALA A 79 15.32 13.36 -3.95
N ARG A 80 15.68 14.60 -4.30
CA ARG A 80 16.65 14.92 -5.37
C ARG A 80 18.04 14.31 -5.16
N PRO A 81 18.63 14.31 -3.96
CA PRO A 81 19.91 13.64 -3.72
C PRO A 81 19.90 12.17 -4.09
N GLY A 82 18.72 11.49 -3.96
CA GLY A 82 18.50 10.11 -4.36
C GLY A 82 18.29 9.89 -5.87
N LYS A 83 18.55 10.92 -6.72
CA LYS A 83 18.40 10.89 -8.19
C LYS A 83 16.97 10.71 -8.69
N ALA A 84 15.94 10.94 -7.87
CA ALA A 84 14.56 10.97 -8.34
C ALA A 84 14.34 12.24 -9.18
N ARG A 85 13.72 12.07 -10.36
CA ARG A 85 13.43 13.18 -11.29
C ARG A 85 11.94 13.42 -11.48
N LYS A 86 11.12 12.41 -11.17
CA LYS A 86 9.66 12.44 -11.27
C LYS A 86 9.04 11.97 -9.97
N PHE A 87 7.82 12.42 -9.70
CA PHE A 87 7.18 12.19 -8.41
C PHE A 87 5.73 11.77 -8.58
N ILE A 88 5.26 10.96 -7.65
CA ILE A 88 3.83 10.67 -7.45
C ILE A 88 3.42 11.34 -6.14
N ALA A 89 2.43 12.21 -6.20
CA ALA A 89 1.81 12.78 -5.03
C ALA A 89 0.91 11.73 -4.36
N TYR A 90 1.14 11.41 -3.09
CA TYR A 90 0.41 10.36 -2.39
C TYR A 90 -0.33 10.88 -1.17
N PHE A 91 -1.63 11.02 -1.28
CA PHE A 91 -2.54 11.32 -0.17
C PHE A 91 -2.70 10.05 0.68
N GLN A 92 -2.09 10.03 1.86
CA GLN A 92 -2.01 8.82 2.67
C GLN A 92 -2.77 8.90 4.00
N ALA A 93 -2.76 10.03 4.68
CA ALA A 93 -3.38 10.14 6.00
C ALA A 93 -4.91 10.00 5.92
N TYR A 94 -5.48 9.11 6.76
CA TYR A 94 -6.92 8.88 6.88
C TYR A 94 -7.62 8.43 5.59
N THR A 95 -8.77 9.06 5.24
CA THR A 95 -9.64 8.66 4.13
C THR A 95 -9.76 9.81 3.15
N ASN A 96 -8.93 9.79 2.12
CA ASN A 96 -8.68 10.95 1.27
C ASN A 96 -9.71 11.16 0.14
N THR A 97 -10.81 10.42 0.17
CA THR A 97 -12.01 10.67 -0.67
C THR A 97 -13.23 11.06 0.17
N TYR A 98 -13.03 11.21 1.48
CA TYR A 98 -14.12 11.51 2.42
C TYR A 98 -14.23 13.02 2.63
N GLY A 99 -15.01 13.68 1.78
CA GLY A 99 -15.25 15.11 1.81
C GLY A 99 -16.10 15.59 0.64
N PRO A 100 -16.48 16.89 0.63
CA PRO A 100 -17.17 17.50 -0.50
C PRO A 100 -16.32 17.45 -1.78
N LEU A 101 -16.95 17.18 -2.94
CA LEU A 101 -16.26 17.01 -4.22
C LEU A 101 -15.40 18.20 -4.62
N ASP A 102 -15.94 19.41 -4.46
CA ASP A 102 -15.20 20.65 -4.80
C ASP A 102 -13.94 20.79 -3.94
N HIS A 103 -14.03 20.41 -2.66
CA HIS A 103 -12.87 20.41 -1.78
C HIS A 103 -11.85 19.34 -2.20
N LEU A 104 -12.29 18.12 -2.52
CA LEU A 104 -11.41 17.06 -3.05
C LEU A 104 -10.70 17.55 -4.32
N GLY A 105 -11.45 18.09 -5.27
CA GLY A 105 -10.91 18.62 -6.52
C GLY A 105 -9.86 19.69 -6.28
N SER A 106 -10.16 20.67 -5.42
CA SER A 106 -9.23 21.76 -5.10
C SER A 106 -7.90 21.27 -4.52
N LEU A 107 -7.93 20.22 -3.67
CA LEU A 107 -6.73 19.63 -3.08
C LEU A 107 -5.93 18.83 -4.12
N TYR A 108 -6.60 18.04 -4.96
CA TYR A 108 -5.94 17.24 -5.98
C TYR A 108 -5.34 18.10 -7.10
N ASP A 109 -5.96 19.24 -7.44
CA ASP A 109 -5.43 20.18 -8.42
C ASP A 109 -4.08 20.78 -8.02
N GLU A 110 -3.83 20.95 -6.71
CA GLU A 110 -2.58 21.53 -6.22
C GLU A 110 -1.34 20.71 -6.62
N VAL A 111 -1.46 19.39 -6.75
CA VAL A 111 -0.31 18.53 -7.07
C VAL A 111 0.18 18.74 -8.51
N TRP A 112 -0.71 19.11 -9.41
CA TRP A 112 -0.40 19.29 -10.84
C TRP A 112 0.22 20.64 -11.17
N LYS A 113 0.42 21.49 -10.17
CA LYS A 113 1.18 22.75 -10.31
C LYS A 113 2.70 22.48 -10.33
N PHE A 114 3.12 21.25 -10.08
CA PHE A 114 4.51 20.81 -10.13
C PHE A 114 4.74 19.97 -11.39
N PRO A 115 5.54 20.44 -12.37
CA PRO A 115 5.76 19.73 -13.63
C PRO A 115 6.46 18.38 -13.46
N GLU A 116 7.18 18.19 -12.35
CA GLU A 116 7.83 16.92 -12.01
C GLU A 116 6.86 15.85 -11.48
N VAL A 117 5.63 16.25 -11.10
CA VAL A 117 4.61 15.30 -10.65
C VAL A 117 3.96 14.64 -11.85
N VAL A 118 4.13 13.32 -11.95
CA VAL A 118 3.65 12.49 -13.07
C VAL A 118 2.50 11.57 -12.67
N GLY A 119 2.10 11.61 -11.42
CA GLY A 119 1.00 10.77 -10.94
C GLY A 119 0.43 11.20 -9.59
N LEU A 120 -0.78 10.73 -9.35
CA LEU A 120 -1.57 10.94 -8.15
C LEU A 120 -1.93 9.58 -7.55
N ALA A 121 -1.67 9.39 -6.28
CA ALA A 121 -2.11 8.21 -5.53
C ALA A 121 -2.97 8.66 -4.34
N ILE A 122 -4.13 8.03 -4.14
CA ILE A 122 -5.12 8.41 -3.14
C ILE A 122 -5.44 7.19 -2.28
N GLY A 123 -4.97 7.20 -1.02
CA GLY A 123 -5.32 6.19 -0.02
C GLY A 123 -6.71 6.44 0.54
N THR A 124 -7.58 5.44 0.48
CA THR A 124 -8.95 5.58 0.94
C THR A 124 -9.56 4.27 1.46
N ARG A 125 -10.76 4.37 1.96
CA ARG A 125 -11.64 3.24 2.35
C ARG A 125 -12.53 2.87 1.17
N PRO A 126 -12.86 1.60 0.98
CA PRO A 126 -13.74 1.18 -0.12
C PRO A 126 -15.17 1.72 0.01
N ASP A 127 -15.66 1.94 1.23
CA ASP A 127 -17.00 2.49 1.53
C ASP A 127 -17.07 4.03 1.43
N CYS A 128 -15.97 4.68 1.00
CA CYS A 128 -15.87 6.14 0.85
C CYS A 128 -15.67 6.57 -0.61
N VAL A 129 -16.16 5.78 -1.56
CA VAL A 129 -16.21 6.13 -2.97
C VAL A 129 -17.62 5.92 -3.52
N ASP A 130 -18.08 6.85 -4.30
CA ASP A 130 -19.30 6.77 -5.10
C ASP A 130 -18.97 7.12 -6.57
N GLN A 131 -19.97 7.07 -7.44
CA GLN A 131 -19.79 7.37 -8.86
C GLN A 131 -19.18 8.78 -9.07
N ARG A 132 -19.60 9.77 -8.29
CA ARG A 132 -19.15 11.17 -8.43
C ARG A 132 -17.68 11.33 -8.03
N VAL A 133 -17.26 10.65 -6.96
CA VAL A 133 -15.84 10.59 -6.54
C VAL A 133 -15.00 9.91 -7.61
N ILE A 134 -15.47 8.79 -8.15
CA ILE A 134 -14.75 8.07 -9.21
C ILE A 134 -14.66 8.92 -10.48
N ASP A 135 -15.71 9.64 -10.87
CA ASP A 135 -15.71 10.54 -12.02
C ASP A 135 -14.70 11.69 -11.85
N LEU A 136 -14.67 12.30 -10.66
CA LEU A 136 -13.67 13.30 -10.31
C LEU A 136 -12.24 12.76 -10.46
N VAL A 137 -11.96 11.61 -9.84
CA VAL A 137 -10.63 11.00 -9.87
C VAL A 137 -10.23 10.56 -11.27
N ALA A 138 -11.17 10.02 -12.06
CA ALA A 138 -10.96 9.63 -13.46
C ALA A 138 -10.58 10.82 -14.34
N GLY A 139 -11.06 12.02 -14.03
CA GLY A 139 -10.68 13.24 -14.74
C GLY A 139 -9.18 13.52 -14.74
N TYR A 140 -8.47 13.08 -13.70
CA TYR A 140 -7.02 13.27 -13.58
C TYR A 140 -6.20 12.28 -14.39
N THR A 141 -6.76 11.19 -14.91
CA THR A 141 -6.04 10.19 -15.73
C THR A 141 -5.48 10.77 -17.02
N ARG A 142 -6.03 11.89 -17.51
CA ARG A 142 -5.52 12.65 -18.66
C ARG A 142 -4.26 13.46 -18.34
N ARG A 143 -4.01 13.74 -17.05
CA ARG A 143 -2.87 14.55 -16.58
C ARG A 143 -1.67 13.70 -16.17
N GLY A 144 -1.91 12.45 -15.75
CA GLY A 144 -0.86 11.53 -15.33
C GLY A 144 -1.41 10.19 -14.85
N GLU A 145 -0.55 9.41 -14.24
CA GLU A 145 -0.93 8.11 -13.72
C GLU A 145 -1.69 8.25 -12.39
N VAL A 146 -2.87 7.66 -12.30
CA VAL A 146 -3.74 7.78 -11.12
C VAL A 146 -3.93 6.42 -10.47
N TRP A 147 -3.71 6.37 -9.16
CA TRP A 147 -3.93 5.19 -8.32
C TRP A 147 -4.97 5.48 -7.24
N LEU A 148 -6.00 4.64 -7.14
CA LEU A 148 -6.81 4.52 -5.93
C LEU A 148 -6.28 3.34 -5.09
N GLU A 149 -5.95 3.63 -3.83
CA GLU A 149 -5.36 2.66 -2.93
C GLU A 149 -6.38 2.30 -1.84
N TYR A 150 -7.05 1.17 -2.01
CA TYR A 150 -8.09 0.71 -1.09
C TYR A 150 -7.51 -0.05 0.09
N GLY A 151 -7.77 0.44 1.31
CA GLY A 151 -7.45 -0.26 2.53
C GLY A 151 -8.46 -1.38 2.82
N LEU A 152 -8.34 -2.53 2.18
CA LEU A 152 -9.17 -3.71 2.46
C LEU A 152 -8.81 -4.34 3.81
N GLN A 153 -7.56 -4.68 4.00
CA GLN A 153 -6.90 -5.34 5.12
C GLN A 153 -7.11 -6.86 5.14
N SER A 154 -8.35 -7.36 5.08
CA SER A 154 -8.74 -8.77 5.02
C SER A 154 -9.98 -8.96 4.13
N ALA A 155 -10.15 -10.14 3.54
CA ALA A 155 -11.35 -10.53 2.80
C ALA A 155 -12.39 -11.26 3.68
N PHE A 156 -12.22 -11.24 5.00
CA PHE A 156 -13.13 -11.88 5.95
C PHE A 156 -13.82 -10.83 6.82
N ASP A 157 -15.14 -10.72 6.68
CA ASP A 157 -15.94 -9.73 7.42
C ASP A 157 -15.81 -9.91 8.93
N ARG A 158 -15.74 -11.15 9.44
CA ARG A 158 -15.48 -11.42 10.86
C ARG A 158 -14.18 -10.78 11.38
N THR A 159 -13.12 -10.78 10.55
CA THR A 159 -11.85 -10.13 10.88
C THR A 159 -12.00 -8.61 10.82
N LEU A 160 -12.67 -8.09 9.79
CA LEU A 160 -12.93 -6.66 9.65
C LEU A 160 -13.74 -6.10 10.83
N GLU A 161 -14.74 -6.85 11.29
CA GLU A 161 -15.53 -6.52 12.49
C GLU A 161 -14.66 -6.53 13.75
N ALA A 162 -13.88 -7.60 13.96
CA ALA A 162 -13.01 -7.73 15.13
C ALA A 162 -12.00 -6.59 15.26
N VAL A 163 -11.54 -6.02 14.15
CA VAL A 163 -10.61 -4.88 14.16
C VAL A 163 -11.33 -3.54 14.00
N ASN A 164 -12.65 -3.49 14.14
CA ASN A 164 -13.47 -2.29 13.98
C ASN A 164 -13.19 -1.56 12.65
N ARG A 165 -13.13 -2.31 11.53
CA ARG A 165 -12.81 -1.73 10.21
C ARG A 165 -13.96 -0.89 9.65
N GLY A 166 -15.22 -1.28 9.96
CA GLY A 166 -16.42 -0.53 9.63
C GLY A 166 -16.81 -0.54 8.15
N HIS A 167 -16.28 -1.46 7.36
CA HIS A 167 -16.75 -1.82 6.01
C HIS A 167 -16.66 -3.34 5.83
N THR A 168 -17.38 -3.86 4.83
CA THR A 168 -17.41 -5.28 4.46
C THR A 168 -16.54 -5.57 3.25
N TYR A 169 -16.27 -6.86 3.00
CA TYR A 169 -15.64 -7.32 1.77
C TYR A 169 -16.49 -7.03 0.54
N GLN A 170 -17.83 -7.09 0.65
CA GLN A 170 -18.72 -6.76 -0.46
C GLN A 170 -18.58 -5.29 -0.88
N GLN A 171 -18.52 -4.35 0.07
CA GLN A 171 -18.29 -2.94 -0.24
C GLN A 171 -16.95 -2.70 -0.95
N PHE A 172 -15.94 -3.51 -0.66
CA PHE A 172 -14.69 -3.46 -1.42
C PHE A 172 -14.87 -3.98 -2.85
N LEU A 173 -15.61 -5.06 -3.07
CA LEU A 173 -15.91 -5.57 -4.42
C LEU A 173 -16.69 -4.53 -5.25
N ASP A 174 -17.64 -3.86 -4.64
CA ASP A 174 -18.43 -2.79 -5.27
C ASP A 174 -17.53 -1.61 -5.67
N ALA A 175 -16.61 -1.19 -4.78
CA ALA A 175 -15.63 -0.14 -5.07
C ALA A 175 -14.69 -0.52 -6.22
N VAL A 176 -14.21 -1.76 -6.29
CA VAL A 176 -13.40 -2.27 -7.40
C VAL A 176 -14.20 -2.25 -8.70
N ALA A 177 -15.45 -2.73 -8.68
CA ALA A 177 -16.33 -2.75 -9.84
C ALA A 177 -16.60 -1.34 -10.38
N LEU A 178 -16.80 -0.38 -9.48
CA LEU A 178 -17.03 1.03 -9.82
C LEU A 178 -15.79 1.71 -10.43
N THR A 179 -14.60 1.32 -9.98
CA THR A 179 -13.32 1.95 -10.37
C THR A 179 -12.74 1.36 -11.64
N ARG A 180 -12.94 0.06 -11.88
CA ARG A 180 -12.39 -0.62 -13.05
C ARG A 180 -12.85 0.05 -14.35
N SER A 181 -12.03 0.00 -15.38
CA SER A 181 -12.32 0.56 -16.73
C SER A 181 -12.45 2.09 -16.78
N ARG A 182 -12.03 2.81 -15.74
CA ARG A 182 -12.03 4.28 -15.68
C ARG A 182 -10.65 4.90 -15.90
N GLY A 183 -9.66 4.08 -16.33
CA GLY A 183 -8.27 4.51 -16.46
C GLY A 183 -7.52 4.68 -15.13
N ILE A 184 -8.22 4.48 -14.01
CA ILE A 184 -7.66 4.52 -12.65
C ILE A 184 -7.06 3.16 -12.34
N LYS A 185 -5.83 3.14 -11.82
CA LYS A 185 -5.18 1.93 -11.30
C LYS A 185 -5.62 1.66 -9.87
N ILE A 186 -5.87 0.40 -9.57
CA ILE A 186 -6.35 -0.05 -8.27
C ILE A 186 -5.21 -0.73 -7.52
N CYS A 187 -4.84 -0.19 -6.35
CA CYS A 187 -3.93 -0.83 -5.40
C CYS A 187 -4.70 -1.25 -4.15
N VAL A 188 -4.44 -2.45 -3.64
CA VAL A 188 -5.11 -2.97 -2.43
C VAL A 188 -4.10 -3.09 -1.30
N HIS A 189 -4.48 -2.66 -0.10
CA HIS A 189 -3.70 -2.86 1.11
C HIS A 189 -4.26 -4.03 1.89
N THR A 190 -3.41 -4.97 2.26
CA THR A 190 -3.69 -6.11 3.14
C THR A 190 -2.78 -6.09 4.36
N ILE A 191 -3.20 -6.71 5.45
CA ILE A 191 -2.40 -6.86 6.66
C ILE A 191 -2.30 -8.35 6.99
N LEU A 192 -1.09 -8.87 7.09
CA LEU A 192 -0.82 -10.22 7.59
C LEU A 192 -0.74 -10.21 9.12
N GLY A 193 -1.31 -11.24 9.75
CA GLY A 193 -1.30 -11.42 11.20
C GLY A 193 -2.41 -10.67 11.95
N LEU A 194 -3.52 -10.33 11.27
CA LEU A 194 -4.70 -9.79 11.94
C LEU A 194 -5.26 -10.80 12.97
N PRO A 195 -5.82 -10.32 14.11
CA PRO A 195 -6.36 -11.20 15.13
C PRO A 195 -7.42 -12.16 14.59
N GLY A 196 -7.29 -13.43 14.96
CA GLY A 196 -8.23 -14.48 14.55
C GLY A 196 -8.02 -15.01 13.14
N GLU A 197 -6.99 -14.56 12.40
CA GLU A 197 -6.61 -15.12 11.11
C GLU A 197 -5.49 -16.16 11.26
N ASP A 198 -5.76 -17.35 10.76
CA ASP A 198 -4.76 -18.38 10.53
C ASP A 198 -4.05 -18.19 9.16
N ARG A 199 -3.12 -19.11 8.88
CA ARG A 199 -2.39 -19.11 7.59
C ARG A 199 -3.34 -19.16 6.40
N ASP A 200 -4.34 -20.05 6.46
CA ASP A 200 -5.19 -20.32 5.30
C ASP A 200 -6.11 -19.14 5.00
N MET A 201 -6.59 -18.44 6.01
CA MET A 201 -7.35 -17.19 5.85
C MET A 201 -6.51 -16.08 5.23
N MET A 202 -5.26 -15.87 5.69
CA MET A 202 -4.37 -14.90 5.09
C MET A 202 -4.12 -15.21 3.61
N LEU A 203 -3.90 -16.47 3.25
CA LEU A 203 -3.69 -16.88 1.86
C LEU A 203 -4.97 -16.79 1.03
N GLU A 204 -6.13 -17.13 1.61
CA GLU A 204 -7.42 -17.04 0.92
C GLU A 204 -7.77 -15.58 0.57
N THR A 205 -7.46 -14.63 1.44
CA THR A 205 -7.57 -13.19 1.10
C THR A 205 -6.84 -12.89 -0.20
N HIS A 206 -5.62 -13.38 -0.38
CA HIS A 206 -4.81 -13.12 -1.57
C HIS A 206 -5.26 -13.94 -2.79
N ARG A 207 -5.77 -15.18 -2.61
CA ARG A 207 -6.41 -15.94 -3.71
C ARG A 207 -7.64 -15.22 -4.27
N ARG A 208 -8.46 -14.62 -3.40
CA ARG A 208 -9.60 -13.80 -3.83
C ARG A 208 -9.14 -12.57 -4.60
N LEU A 209 -8.12 -11.86 -4.09
CA LEU A 209 -7.56 -10.67 -4.76
C LEU A 209 -6.92 -11.00 -6.11
N ALA A 210 -6.27 -12.14 -6.26
CA ALA A 210 -5.66 -12.59 -7.50
C ALA A 210 -6.65 -12.75 -8.67
N ARG A 211 -7.94 -12.91 -8.37
CA ARG A 211 -9.03 -13.04 -9.35
C ARG A 211 -9.70 -11.72 -9.70
N LEU A 212 -9.33 -10.63 -9.03
CA LEU A 212 -9.94 -9.32 -9.25
C LEU A 212 -9.11 -8.46 -10.22
N PRO A 213 -9.74 -7.51 -10.91
CA PRO A 213 -9.05 -6.59 -11.83
C PRO A 213 -8.33 -5.47 -11.05
N ILE A 214 -7.34 -5.85 -10.25
CA ILE A 214 -6.49 -4.92 -9.49
C ILE A 214 -5.12 -4.81 -10.16
N ASP A 215 -4.47 -3.65 -10.05
CA ASP A 215 -3.18 -3.36 -10.66
C ASP A 215 -2.00 -3.49 -9.71
N GLY A 216 -2.24 -3.41 -8.41
CA GLY A 216 -1.17 -3.45 -7.43
C GLY A 216 -1.62 -3.87 -6.03
N ILE A 217 -0.64 -4.22 -5.22
CA ILE A 217 -0.87 -4.62 -3.84
C ILE A 217 0.20 -4.09 -2.90
N LYS A 218 -0.19 -3.77 -1.68
CA LYS A 218 0.70 -3.52 -0.54
C LYS A 218 0.40 -4.55 0.55
N ILE A 219 1.38 -5.38 0.82
CA ILE A 219 1.33 -6.39 1.90
C ILE A 219 1.94 -5.74 3.13
N HIS A 220 1.15 -5.60 4.18
CA HIS A 220 1.58 -5.05 5.46
C HIS A 220 1.68 -6.15 6.51
N LEU A 221 2.51 -5.92 7.51
CA LEU A 221 2.52 -6.64 8.77
C LEU A 221 1.63 -5.91 9.78
N LEU A 222 0.95 -6.64 10.65
CA LEU A 222 0.30 -6.05 11.81
C LEU A 222 1.34 -5.44 12.75
N HIS A 223 1.17 -4.15 13.03
CA HIS A 223 1.96 -3.41 14.00
C HIS A 223 1.12 -3.09 15.23
N ILE A 224 1.67 -3.31 16.40
CA ILE A 224 1.09 -2.82 17.66
C ILE A 224 1.68 -1.43 17.94
N MET A 225 0.84 -0.42 17.81
CA MET A 225 1.23 0.98 17.92
C MET A 225 0.70 1.57 19.24
N ARG A 226 1.47 2.46 19.86
CA ARG A 226 1.03 3.20 21.06
C ARG A 226 -0.33 3.87 20.84
N ASP A 227 -1.06 4.05 21.92
CA ASP A 227 -2.34 4.77 21.96
C ASP A 227 -3.45 4.14 21.09
N THR A 228 -3.37 2.83 20.83
CA THR A 228 -4.38 2.08 20.10
C THR A 228 -5.14 1.12 21.02
N VAL A 229 -6.36 0.73 20.62
CA VAL A 229 -7.11 -0.35 21.29
C VAL A 229 -6.29 -1.64 21.28
N MET A 230 -5.66 -1.93 20.15
CA MET A 230 -4.86 -3.14 19.94
C MET A 230 -3.62 -3.20 20.85
N ALA A 231 -3.05 -2.04 21.23
CA ALA A 231 -1.96 -2.00 22.23
C ALA A 231 -2.43 -2.53 23.60
N ARG A 232 -3.65 -2.18 24.01
CA ARG A 232 -4.24 -2.69 25.26
C ARG A 232 -4.55 -4.18 25.18
N GLN A 233 -5.08 -4.64 24.04
CA GLN A 233 -5.36 -6.05 23.80
C GLN A 233 -4.06 -6.88 23.79
N TYR A 234 -3.00 -6.36 23.19
CA TYR A 234 -1.69 -7.00 23.20
C TYR A 234 -1.09 -7.10 24.61
N ALA A 235 -1.15 -6.02 25.36
CA ALA A 235 -0.69 -6.01 26.76
C ALA A 235 -1.48 -6.99 27.65
N ALA A 236 -2.75 -7.26 27.31
CA ALA A 236 -3.59 -8.27 27.98
C ALA A 236 -3.37 -9.71 27.46
N GLY A 237 -2.39 -9.93 26.57
CA GLY A 237 -2.09 -11.26 26.00
C GLY A 237 -3.13 -11.79 25.02
N GLN A 238 -3.98 -10.93 24.44
CA GLN A 238 -5.07 -11.31 23.53
C GLN A 238 -4.65 -11.34 22.07
N ILE A 239 -3.46 -10.84 21.73
CA ILE A 239 -2.95 -10.73 20.36
C ILE A 239 -1.65 -11.53 20.24
N ASN A 240 -1.64 -12.50 19.33
CA ASN A 240 -0.44 -13.20 18.91
C ASN A 240 0.10 -12.57 17.62
N LEU A 241 1.36 -12.20 17.63
CA LEU A 241 2.03 -11.64 16.45
C LEU A 241 2.79 -12.73 15.70
N LEU A 242 2.89 -12.59 14.40
CA LEU A 242 3.78 -13.42 13.60
C LEU A 242 5.23 -13.22 14.02
N SER A 243 6.01 -14.27 14.06
CA SER A 243 7.47 -14.17 14.11
C SER A 243 8.00 -13.61 12.78
N ARG A 244 9.27 -13.21 12.75
CA ARG A 244 9.93 -12.74 11.53
C ARG A 244 9.92 -13.81 10.45
N GLU A 245 10.24 -15.05 10.83
CA GLU A 245 10.26 -16.21 9.94
C GLU A 245 8.87 -16.51 9.37
N GLU A 246 7.85 -16.53 10.22
CA GLU A 246 6.47 -16.74 9.77
C GLU A 246 6.02 -15.64 8.80
N PHE A 247 6.33 -14.39 9.08
CA PHE A 247 6.00 -13.28 8.16
C PHE A 247 6.69 -13.44 6.81
N VAL A 248 7.98 -13.73 6.80
CA VAL A 248 8.76 -13.95 5.57
C VAL A 248 8.16 -15.07 4.74
N GLU A 249 7.87 -16.22 5.36
CA GLU A 249 7.26 -17.37 4.65
C GLU A 249 5.85 -17.02 4.13
N ARG A 250 5.03 -16.28 4.90
CA ARG A 250 3.70 -15.81 4.43
C ARG A 250 3.80 -14.87 3.24
N VAL A 251 4.77 -13.94 3.24
CA VAL A 251 4.97 -13.04 2.09
C VAL A 251 5.33 -13.85 0.85
N VAL A 252 6.20 -14.85 0.95
CA VAL A 252 6.56 -15.73 -0.18
C VAL A 252 5.35 -16.54 -0.66
N ASP A 253 4.58 -17.14 0.27
CA ASP A 253 3.33 -17.84 -0.06
C ASP A 253 2.36 -16.93 -0.82
N VAL A 254 2.19 -15.71 -0.36
CA VAL A 254 1.32 -14.70 -1.00
C VAL A 254 1.82 -14.36 -2.40
N LEU A 255 3.12 -14.15 -2.58
CA LEU A 255 3.69 -13.84 -3.90
C LEU A 255 3.42 -14.96 -4.90
N GLU A 256 3.53 -16.22 -4.50
CA GLU A 256 3.22 -17.37 -5.36
C GLU A 256 1.77 -17.39 -5.86
N LEU A 257 0.83 -16.82 -5.09
CA LEU A 257 -0.60 -16.75 -5.41
C LEU A 257 -1.01 -15.53 -6.25
N LEU A 258 -0.14 -14.55 -6.45
CA LEU A 258 -0.46 -13.31 -7.17
C LEU A 258 0.03 -13.37 -8.62
N PRO A 259 -0.83 -13.12 -9.64
CA PRO A 259 -0.40 -13.14 -11.03
C PRO A 259 0.61 -12.01 -11.31
N PRO A 260 1.52 -12.18 -12.31
CA PRO A 260 2.61 -11.25 -12.62
C PRO A 260 2.19 -9.82 -12.98
N ASN A 261 0.96 -9.61 -13.44
CA ASN A 261 0.42 -8.29 -13.79
C ASN A 261 0.08 -7.44 -12.55
N ILE A 262 -0.06 -8.03 -11.36
CA ILE A 262 -0.26 -7.29 -10.11
C ILE A 262 1.08 -6.79 -9.61
N VAL A 263 1.26 -5.47 -9.59
CA VAL A 263 2.51 -4.84 -9.15
C VAL A 263 2.64 -4.86 -7.63
N ILE A 264 3.74 -5.37 -7.13
CA ILE A 264 4.03 -5.40 -5.69
C ILE A 264 4.58 -4.03 -5.28
N GLN A 265 3.73 -3.19 -4.68
CA GLN A 265 4.11 -1.86 -4.25
C GLN A 265 4.86 -1.86 -2.90
N ARG A 266 4.55 -2.84 -2.04
CA ARG A 266 5.16 -2.96 -0.71
C ARG A 266 5.00 -4.38 -0.18
N MET A 267 6.04 -4.91 0.48
CA MET A 267 6.02 -6.18 1.20
C MET A 267 6.31 -6.03 2.69
N HIS A 268 6.52 -4.79 3.14
CA HIS A 268 6.80 -4.46 4.53
C HIS A 268 6.38 -3.01 4.80
N ALA A 269 5.73 -2.73 5.92
CA ALA A 269 5.37 -1.38 6.34
C ALA A 269 6.42 -0.81 7.29
N ASP A 270 6.77 0.46 7.09
CA ASP A 270 7.63 1.17 8.04
C ASP A 270 6.79 1.57 9.28
N ALA A 271 7.39 1.49 10.46
CA ALA A 271 6.82 1.99 11.70
C ALA A 271 7.85 2.90 12.41
N PRO A 272 7.45 4.07 12.91
CA PRO A 272 8.34 4.90 13.69
C PRO A 272 8.70 4.22 15.02
N PRO A 273 9.99 4.14 15.38
CA PRO A 273 10.42 3.39 16.56
C PRO A 273 9.83 3.91 17.88
N ASP A 274 9.56 5.21 17.95
CA ASP A 274 9.04 5.89 19.15
C ASP A 274 7.58 5.58 19.47
N VAL A 275 6.80 5.11 18.49
CA VAL A 275 5.38 4.74 18.68
C VAL A 275 5.11 3.25 18.45
N LEU A 276 6.10 2.48 17.99
CA LEU A 276 5.98 1.03 17.84
C LEU A 276 6.14 0.32 19.20
N ILE A 277 5.21 -0.55 19.53
CA ILE A 277 5.32 -1.46 20.69
C ILE A 277 5.87 -2.82 20.23
N ALA A 278 5.28 -3.40 19.16
CA ALA A 278 5.65 -4.71 18.64
C ALA A 278 5.21 -4.89 17.17
N PRO A 279 5.84 -5.81 16.45
CA PRO A 279 7.07 -6.53 16.79
C PRO A 279 8.30 -5.67 16.49
N GLN A 280 9.30 -5.69 17.36
CA GLN A 280 10.49 -4.84 17.20
C GLN A 280 11.36 -5.23 15.98
N TRP A 281 11.35 -6.49 15.57
CA TRP A 281 12.11 -6.96 14.40
C TRP A 281 11.67 -6.26 13.08
N CYS A 282 10.46 -5.69 13.04
CA CYS A 282 9.99 -5.00 11.84
C CYS A 282 10.75 -3.69 11.54
N LEU A 283 11.55 -3.18 12.47
CA LEU A 283 12.41 -2.02 12.25
C LEU A 283 13.61 -2.32 11.32
N ASP A 284 13.99 -3.60 11.18
CA ASP A 284 15.03 -4.03 10.25
C ASP A 284 14.48 -4.30 8.85
N LYS A 285 14.02 -3.25 8.18
CA LYS A 285 13.42 -3.34 6.84
C LYS A 285 14.33 -3.98 5.80
N SER A 286 15.61 -3.65 5.79
CA SER A 286 16.56 -4.20 4.83
C SER A 286 16.76 -5.68 5.03
N GLY A 287 16.95 -6.12 6.27
CA GLY A 287 17.08 -7.53 6.61
C GLY A 287 15.83 -8.35 6.26
N ILE A 288 14.62 -7.82 6.51
CA ILE A 288 13.37 -8.50 6.14
C ILE A 288 13.27 -8.70 4.62
N LEU A 289 13.59 -7.66 3.84
CA LEU A 289 13.55 -7.77 2.38
C LEU A 289 14.61 -8.75 1.84
N ASP A 290 15.76 -8.82 2.48
CA ASP A 290 16.79 -9.82 2.18
C ASP A 290 16.34 -11.24 2.57
N ASP A 291 15.69 -11.41 3.72
CA ASP A 291 15.13 -12.70 4.14
C ASP A 291 14.04 -13.19 3.18
N ILE A 292 13.14 -12.32 2.72
CA ILE A 292 12.14 -12.66 1.70
C ILE A 292 12.82 -13.11 0.41
N ARG A 293 13.86 -12.39 -0.04
CA ARG A 293 14.64 -12.77 -1.22
C ARG A 293 15.32 -14.14 -1.04
N HIS A 294 15.94 -14.38 0.10
CA HIS A 294 16.59 -15.65 0.41
C HIS A 294 15.57 -16.80 0.49
N ALA A 295 14.40 -16.56 1.08
CA ALA A 295 13.33 -17.54 1.12
C ALA A 295 12.82 -17.88 -0.28
N GLN A 296 12.65 -16.88 -1.17
CA GLN A 296 12.30 -17.12 -2.57
C GLN A 296 13.37 -17.97 -3.30
N LEU A 297 14.66 -17.72 -3.03
CA LEU A 297 15.75 -18.49 -3.63
C LEU A 297 15.78 -19.94 -3.10
N ARG A 298 15.68 -20.14 -1.79
CA ARG A 298 15.64 -21.47 -1.16
C ARG A 298 14.49 -22.33 -1.66
N ARG A 299 13.32 -21.72 -1.84
CA ARG A 299 12.09 -22.39 -2.31
C ARG A 299 11.99 -22.46 -3.83
N ASP A 300 12.97 -21.91 -4.53
CA ASP A 300 12.87 -21.63 -5.97
C ASP A 300 11.52 -21.02 -6.34
N SER A 301 11.12 -19.98 -5.61
CA SER A 301 9.80 -19.34 -5.65
C SER A 301 9.86 -18.02 -6.41
N TRP A 302 8.74 -17.67 -7.04
CA TRP A 302 8.51 -16.38 -7.71
C TRP A 302 7.02 -16.04 -7.71
N GLN A 303 6.70 -14.79 -8.02
CA GLN A 303 5.32 -14.34 -8.13
C GLN A 303 4.56 -15.12 -9.21
N GLY A 304 3.42 -15.69 -8.84
CA GLY A 304 2.55 -16.45 -9.73
C GLY A 304 2.95 -17.92 -9.91
N LYS A 305 3.98 -18.42 -9.22
CA LYS A 305 4.40 -19.82 -9.34
C LYS A 305 3.27 -20.81 -9.08
N ALA A 306 2.46 -20.58 -8.04
CA ALA A 306 1.33 -21.44 -7.70
C ALA A 306 0.17 -21.37 -8.72
N LEU A 307 0.20 -20.38 -9.62
CA LEU A 307 -0.75 -20.20 -10.71
C LEU A 307 -0.22 -20.74 -12.06
N GLY A 308 0.97 -21.34 -12.07
CA GLY A 308 1.59 -21.91 -13.27
C GLY A 308 2.41 -20.92 -14.10
N PHE A 309 2.59 -19.68 -13.66
CA PHE A 309 3.50 -18.75 -14.33
C PHE A 309 4.95 -19.11 -14.11
N THR A 310 5.81 -18.74 -15.06
CA THR A 310 7.26 -18.90 -15.00
C THR A 310 7.96 -17.59 -14.67
N LEU A 311 9.25 -17.64 -14.37
CA LEU A 311 10.06 -16.41 -14.17
C LEU A 311 10.08 -15.52 -15.44
N ALA A 312 9.97 -16.11 -16.62
CA ALA A 312 9.94 -15.37 -17.89
C ALA A 312 8.67 -14.53 -18.05
N ASP A 313 7.57 -14.92 -17.40
CA ASP A 313 6.29 -14.21 -17.42
C ASP A 313 6.29 -12.96 -16.53
N LEU A 314 7.32 -12.77 -15.70
CA LEU A 314 7.45 -11.57 -14.88
C LEU A 314 7.82 -10.36 -15.75
N PRO A 315 6.97 -9.32 -15.84
CA PRO A 315 7.17 -8.19 -16.74
C PRO A 315 8.49 -7.46 -16.55
N TYR A 316 9.14 -7.67 -15.41
CA TYR A 316 10.31 -6.89 -14.97
C TYR A 316 11.46 -7.77 -14.47
N ALA A 317 11.46 -9.07 -14.77
CA ALA A 317 12.50 -10.00 -14.32
C ALA A 317 13.87 -9.74 -14.99
N HIS A 318 13.86 -9.23 -16.21
CA HIS A 318 15.07 -8.93 -16.97
C HIS A 318 15.34 -7.42 -16.97
N SER A 319 16.48 -7.01 -16.41
CA SER A 319 17.00 -5.66 -16.50
C SER A 319 17.61 -5.46 -17.89
N SER A 320 16.80 -5.06 -18.87
CA SER A 320 17.34 -4.25 -19.96
C SER A 320 16.90 -2.81 -19.71
N PRO A 321 17.82 -1.84 -19.63
CA PRO A 321 17.43 -0.45 -19.68
C PRO A 321 16.72 -0.25 -21.02
N ALA A 322 15.50 0.31 -20.98
CA ALA A 322 14.86 0.79 -22.19
C ALA A 322 15.83 1.77 -22.85
N ALA A 323 16.13 1.54 -24.13
CA ALA A 323 16.82 2.54 -24.95
C ALA A 323 16.01 3.85 -24.86
N PRO A 324 16.65 5.01 -24.73
CA PRO A 324 15.97 6.29 -24.76
C PRO A 324 15.29 6.44 -26.13
N MET A 325 13.96 6.63 -26.12
CA MET A 325 13.24 7.19 -27.27
C MET A 325 13.46 8.69 -27.28
#